data_e6b51d6434b77c6efff1054994b850d0
#
_entry.id   e6b51d6434b77c6efff1054994b850d0
#
_cell.length_a   1.000
_cell.length_b   1.000
_cell.length_c   1.000
_cell.angle_alpha   90.00
_cell.angle_beta   90.00
_cell.angle_gamma   90.00
#
_symmetry.space_group_name_H-M   'P 1'
#
loop_
_entity.id
_entity.type
_entity.pdbx_description
1 polymer ?
#
loop_
_entity_poly.entity_id
_entity_poly.type
_entity_poly.pdbx_seq_one_letter_code
_entity_poly.pdbx_strand_id
1 'polypeptide(L)'
;MYRYPGRHAFGGRVTHPESLRAVVSNGLCIGCGLCESIAGSRSVRISMTAEGRERPIVSADLSVETEDRILDVCPGAVVEARPPEEGVPVDLVWGVYRRIVRAWAADPDTRFRAATGGVLTALGQFLLHSARVRAVLHVGADPDAPMRSRWVISRTVDEVLCNAQSRYGPAAPLAGLETLLAMDAPFAVICKPCDAGALWRLRRSDPRMTRCVAVLVMVCGGASELGKSQSVLAALGIEEEELSLFRYRGYGNPGKTRIETRDGRAFELSYQDMWDDEKAWRLQSRCKVCPDAIGEAADIAAADIWPGGGPVGEDAGFNGVLVRSSRGLSLFDAAVEAGFLIADEEMSARDLDICQPHQVRKKRGLRARFQGMSEAGAPVPRTVNLRLSALQSSNDPEADERAREGTRVRVAQGRFRESFSVTKD
;
A
#
# COMPACT_ATOMS: atom_id res chain seq x y z
N MET A 1 14.97 15.71 -21.55
CA MET A 1 13.61 16.10 -22.03
C MET A 1 13.13 15.03 -23.01
N TYR A 2 12.53 13.94 -22.54
CA TYR A 2 12.01 12.86 -23.39
C TYR A 2 10.54 13.14 -23.69
N ARG A 3 10.21 13.50 -24.91
CA ARG A 3 8.83 13.57 -25.39
C ARG A 3 8.38 12.15 -25.75
N TYR A 4 7.43 11.61 -25.00
CA TYR A 4 6.76 10.36 -25.33
C TYR A 4 5.68 10.59 -26.39
N PRO A 5 5.66 9.86 -27.49
CA PRO A 5 4.54 9.83 -28.44
C PRO A 5 3.56 8.72 -27.96
N GLY A 6 2.44 9.11 -27.40
CA GLY A 6 1.41 8.15 -26.96
C GLY A 6 0.03 8.77 -26.95
N ARG A 7 -0.53 9.05 -28.14
CA ARG A 7 -2.00 9.18 -28.28
C ARG A 7 -2.58 7.77 -28.22
N HIS A 8 -3.06 7.37 -27.06
CA HIS A 8 -3.81 6.13 -26.93
C HIS A 8 -5.28 6.39 -27.29
N ALA A 9 -5.81 5.58 -28.23
CA ALA A 9 -7.17 5.59 -28.69
C ALA A 9 -8.16 5.19 -27.58
N PHE A 10 -8.58 6.15 -26.78
CA PHE A 10 -9.84 6.13 -26.07
C PHE A 10 -10.81 7.00 -26.86
N GLY A 11 -12.06 6.56 -27.06
CA GLY A 11 -13.07 7.33 -27.77
C GLY A 11 -13.56 8.60 -27.05
N GLY A 12 -12.85 9.07 -26.01
CA GLY A 12 -13.02 10.30 -25.28
C GLY A 12 -11.68 10.86 -24.81
N ARG A 13 -11.63 12.15 -24.49
CA ARG A 13 -10.43 12.82 -23.97
C ARG A 13 -10.13 12.33 -22.56
N VAL A 14 -9.12 11.50 -22.37
CA VAL A 14 -8.65 11.11 -21.04
C VAL A 14 -8.07 12.33 -20.34
N THR A 15 -8.62 12.68 -19.17
CA THR A 15 -8.11 13.75 -18.32
C THR A 15 -7.36 13.17 -17.12
N HIS A 16 -6.40 13.90 -16.62
CA HIS A 16 -5.64 13.57 -15.41
C HIS A 16 -5.89 14.63 -14.34
N PRO A 17 -5.75 14.32 -13.04
CA PRO A 17 -5.86 15.34 -12.01
C PRO A 17 -4.81 16.44 -12.19
N GLU A 18 -5.25 17.69 -12.21
CA GLU A 18 -4.40 18.88 -12.41
C GLU A 18 -4.19 19.68 -11.12
N SER A 19 -4.72 19.23 -10.01
CA SER A 19 -4.55 19.84 -8.68
C SER A 19 -4.72 18.82 -7.57
N LEU A 20 -4.21 19.12 -6.38
CA LEU A 20 -4.42 18.30 -5.18
C LEU A 20 -5.92 18.23 -4.84
N ARG A 21 -6.66 19.32 -5.05
CA ARG A 21 -8.11 19.35 -4.97
C ARG A 21 -8.74 18.32 -5.91
N ALA A 22 -8.32 18.28 -7.18
CA ALA A 22 -8.86 17.34 -8.16
C ALA A 22 -8.56 15.88 -7.77
N VAL A 23 -7.38 15.60 -7.21
CA VAL A 23 -7.02 14.27 -6.67
C VAL A 23 -7.97 13.86 -5.56
N VAL A 24 -8.24 14.72 -4.58
CA VAL A 24 -9.13 14.39 -3.45
C VAL A 24 -10.57 14.32 -3.90
N SER A 25 -11.08 15.36 -4.57
CA SER A 25 -12.51 15.48 -4.91
C SER A 25 -13.01 14.38 -5.86
N ASN A 26 -12.11 13.74 -6.61
CA ASN A 26 -12.42 12.59 -7.46
C ASN A 26 -12.10 11.23 -6.81
N GLY A 27 -11.88 11.18 -5.49
CA GLY A 27 -11.64 9.95 -4.75
C GLY A 27 -10.34 9.24 -5.15
N LEU A 28 -9.35 9.95 -5.66
CA LEU A 28 -8.06 9.41 -6.08
C LEU A 28 -6.99 9.52 -5.01
N CYS A 29 -7.24 10.28 -3.93
CA CYS A 29 -6.35 10.35 -2.78
C CYS A 29 -6.38 9.02 -2.00
N ILE A 30 -5.19 8.59 -1.53
CA ILE A 30 -5.04 7.40 -0.67
C ILE A 30 -4.62 7.76 0.76
N GLY A 31 -4.42 9.04 1.05
CA GLY A 31 -3.96 9.51 2.36
C GLY A 31 -2.53 9.06 2.70
N CYS A 32 -1.60 9.05 1.73
CA CYS A 32 -0.22 8.61 1.99
C CYS A 32 0.60 9.57 2.85
N GLY A 33 0.22 10.85 2.89
CA GLY A 33 0.89 11.88 3.67
C GLY A 33 2.10 12.56 3.01
N LEU A 34 2.51 12.15 1.79
CA LEU A 34 3.69 12.72 1.14
C LEU A 34 3.56 14.22 0.85
N CYS A 35 2.34 14.69 0.56
CA CYS A 35 2.08 16.10 0.34
C CYS A 35 2.38 16.95 1.60
N GLU A 36 2.12 16.42 2.80
CA GLU A 36 2.51 17.06 4.06
C GLU A 36 4.02 17.13 4.21
N SER A 37 4.75 16.04 3.93
CA SER A 37 6.22 16.03 3.96
C SER A 37 6.86 17.01 2.96
N ILE A 38 6.24 17.22 1.79
CA ILE A 38 6.78 18.11 0.76
C ILE A 38 6.48 19.59 1.09
N ALA A 39 5.26 19.89 1.51
CA ALA A 39 4.80 21.27 1.75
C ALA A 39 5.07 21.77 3.17
N GLY A 40 5.28 20.83 4.11
CA GLY A 40 5.29 21.11 5.54
C GLY A 40 3.88 21.17 6.14
N SER A 41 3.76 20.78 7.42
CA SER A 41 2.48 20.64 8.13
C SER A 41 1.70 21.95 8.31
N ARG A 42 2.34 23.11 8.14
CA ARG A 42 1.68 24.43 8.12
C ARG A 42 0.90 24.68 6.83
N SER A 43 1.39 24.17 5.69
CA SER A 43 0.76 24.35 4.38
C SER A 43 -0.17 23.19 4.01
N VAL A 44 0.21 21.96 4.34
CA VAL A 44 -0.60 20.76 4.11
C VAL A 44 -0.49 19.87 5.35
N ARG A 45 -1.62 19.49 5.94
CA ARG A 45 -1.69 18.58 7.10
C ARG A 45 -2.63 17.44 6.80
N ILE A 46 -2.22 16.21 7.07
CA ILE A 46 -3.12 15.06 7.00
C ILE A 46 -4.03 15.03 8.22
N SER A 47 -5.31 14.80 7.97
CA SER A 47 -6.32 14.68 9.01
C SER A 47 -7.33 13.60 8.66
N MET A 48 -7.90 12.97 9.70
CA MET A 48 -8.96 11.99 9.56
C MET A 48 -10.29 12.70 9.24
N THR A 49 -10.95 12.30 8.16
CA THR A 49 -12.29 12.81 7.82
C THR A 49 -13.37 12.08 8.62
N ALA A 50 -14.59 12.64 8.62
CA ALA A 50 -15.74 12.02 9.27
C ALA A 50 -16.08 10.62 8.71
N GLU A 51 -15.76 10.38 7.42
CA GLU A 51 -15.95 9.08 6.76
C GLU A 51 -14.85 8.07 7.13
N GLY A 52 -13.88 8.47 7.95
CA GLY A 52 -12.77 7.61 8.37
C GLY A 52 -11.71 7.41 7.28
N ARG A 53 -11.30 8.49 6.61
CA ARG A 53 -10.23 8.54 5.61
C ARG A 53 -9.20 9.57 6.01
N GLU A 54 -7.93 9.31 5.82
CA GLU A 54 -6.90 10.34 5.94
C GLU A 54 -6.83 11.17 4.66
N ARG A 55 -7.00 12.50 4.79
CA ARG A 55 -6.98 13.44 3.68
C ARG A 55 -6.19 14.69 4.02
N PRO A 56 -5.56 15.33 3.01
CA PRO A 56 -4.88 16.60 3.23
C PRO A 56 -5.90 17.71 3.49
N ILE A 57 -5.65 18.49 4.53
CA ILE A 57 -6.20 19.81 4.72
C ILE A 57 -5.13 20.77 4.20
N VAL A 58 -5.49 21.67 3.31
CA VAL A 58 -4.55 22.57 2.61
C VAL A 58 -4.78 23.99 3.07
N SER A 59 -3.71 24.75 3.35
CA SER A 59 -3.81 26.19 3.58
C SER A 59 -4.10 26.95 2.26
N ALA A 60 -4.69 28.13 2.38
CA ALA A 60 -5.00 28.96 1.21
C ALA A 60 -3.74 29.42 0.43
N ASP A 61 -2.56 29.40 1.09
CA ASP A 61 -1.30 29.94 0.57
C ASP A 61 -0.40 28.89 -0.09
N LEU A 62 -0.91 27.69 -0.41
CA LEU A 62 -0.12 26.68 -1.12
C LEU A 62 0.30 27.22 -2.50
N SER A 63 1.62 27.36 -2.71
CA SER A 63 2.14 27.88 -3.97
C SER A 63 1.95 26.88 -5.11
N VAL A 64 1.78 27.41 -6.33
CA VAL A 64 1.68 26.58 -7.56
C VAL A 64 2.89 25.66 -7.71
N GLU A 65 4.09 26.15 -7.44
CA GLU A 65 5.31 25.34 -7.51
C GLU A 65 5.28 24.16 -6.53
N THR A 66 4.79 24.37 -5.30
CA THR A 66 4.66 23.31 -4.31
C THR A 66 3.59 22.31 -4.73
N GLU A 67 2.45 22.76 -5.26
CA GLU A 67 1.40 21.89 -5.77
C GLU A 67 1.90 21.03 -6.95
N ASP A 68 2.63 21.61 -7.89
CA ASP A 68 3.23 20.90 -9.03
C ASP A 68 4.21 19.81 -8.55
N ARG A 69 5.07 20.13 -7.57
CA ARG A 69 5.98 19.15 -6.96
C ARG A 69 5.21 17.99 -6.29
N ILE A 70 4.11 18.29 -5.61
CA ILE A 70 3.23 17.28 -5.02
C ILE A 70 2.63 16.41 -6.12
N LEU A 71 2.06 16.97 -7.16
CA LEU A 71 1.41 16.24 -8.25
C LEU A 71 2.37 15.34 -9.02
N ASP A 72 3.62 15.76 -9.19
CA ASP A 72 4.66 14.96 -9.84
C ASP A 72 4.94 13.63 -9.13
N VAL A 73 4.71 13.53 -7.83
CA VAL A 73 4.98 12.33 -7.04
C VAL A 73 3.71 11.69 -6.46
N CYS A 74 2.55 12.38 -6.54
CA CYS A 74 1.31 11.93 -5.92
C CYS A 74 0.78 10.65 -6.60
N PRO A 75 0.57 9.55 -5.86
CA PRO A 75 0.07 8.30 -6.43
C PRO A 75 -1.42 8.37 -6.83
N GLY A 76 -2.10 9.46 -6.49
CA GLY A 76 -3.43 9.79 -7.00
C GLY A 76 -3.39 10.43 -8.38
N ALA A 77 -2.30 11.11 -8.74
CA ALA A 77 -2.09 11.75 -10.03
C ALA A 77 -1.30 10.87 -11.01
N VAL A 78 -0.28 10.16 -10.52
CA VAL A 78 0.58 9.32 -11.36
C VAL A 78 1.03 8.06 -10.62
N VAL A 79 1.01 6.93 -11.34
CA VAL A 79 1.52 5.65 -10.85
C VAL A 79 2.51 5.09 -11.85
N GLU A 80 3.71 4.80 -11.37
CA GLU A 80 4.80 4.36 -12.20
C GLU A 80 5.45 3.10 -11.63
N ALA A 81 5.54 2.06 -12.47
CA ALA A 81 6.32 0.86 -12.19
C ALA A 81 7.79 1.04 -12.60
N ARG A 82 8.67 0.17 -12.12
CA ARG A 82 10.05 0.08 -12.61
C ARG A 82 10.05 -0.16 -14.11
N PRO A 83 10.93 0.50 -14.87
CA PRO A 83 11.10 0.19 -16.27
C PRO A 83 11.64 -1.25 -16.44
N PRO A 84 11.37 -1.90 -17.58
CA PRO A 84 12.06 -3.14 -17.94
C PRO A 84 13.58 -2.92 -17.99
N GLU A 85 14.33 -3.93 -17.54
CA GLU A 85 15.79 -3.97 -17.61
C GLU A 85 16.20 -5.15 -18.50
N GLU A 86 17.27 -5.01 -19.30
CA GLU A 86 17.76 -6.07 -20.15
C GLU A 86 18.14 -7.31 -19.33
N GLY A 87 17.72 -8.48 -19.79
CA GLY A 87 17.97 -9.76 -19.12
C GLY A 87 17.18 -10.00 -17.82
N VAL A 88 16.27 -9.07 -17.46
CA VAL A 88 15.43 -9.22 -16.28
C VAL A 88 14.01 -9.64 -16.69
N PRO A 89 13.45 -10.72 -16.12
CA PRO A 89 12.10 -11.17 -16.41
C PRO A 89 11.03 -10.10 -16.13
N VAL A 90 10.03 -10.07 -17.01
CA VAL A 90 8.85 -9.19 -16.88
C VAL A 90 7.60 -10.01 -17.09
N ASP A 91 6.75 -10.09 -16.08
CA ASP A 91 5.41 -10.65 -16.20
C ASP A 91 4.38 -9.55 -16.45
N LEU A 92 3.31 -9.86 -17.18
CA LEU A 92 2.27 -8.86 -17.51
C LEU A 92 1.52 -8.36 -16.28
N VAL A 93 1.24 -9.24 -15.32
CA VAL A 93 0.54 -8.91 -14.06
C VAL A 93 1.56 -8.44 -13.01
N TRP A 94 2.59 -9.27 -12.75
CA TRP A 94 3.49 -9.09 -11.62
C TRP A 94 4.62 -8.10 -11.86
N GLY A 95 4.84 -7.67 -13.11
CA GLY A 95 5.84 -6.67 -13.44
C GLY A 95 7.25 -7.21 -13.52
N VAL A 96 8.23 -6.32 -13.36
CA VAL A 96 9.66 -6.66 -13.34
C VAL A 96 9.99 -7.40 -12.04
N TYR A 97 10.70 -8.53 -12.13
CA TYR A 97 11.23 -9.25 -10.98
C TYR A 97 12.55 -9.94 -11.32
N ARG A 98 13.43 -10.07 -10.34
CA ARG A 98 14.69 -10.81 -10.45
C ARG A 98 14.59 -12.20 -9.86
N ARG A 99 13.72 -12.34 -8.84
CA ARG A 99 13.47 -13.61 -8.16
C ARG A 99 12.05 -13.61 -7.59
N ILE A 100 11.40 -14.76 -7.59
CA ILE A 100 10.18 -15.03 -6.84
C ILE A 100 10.47 -16.27 -5.99
N VAL A 101 10.28 -16.18 -4.67
CA VAL A 101 10.67 -17.26 -3.76
C VAL A 101 9.73 -17.33 -2.57
N ARG A 102 9.47 -18.54 -2.06
CA ARG A 102 8.78 -18.74 -0.79
C ARG A 102 9.76 -18.52 0.35
N ALA A 103 9.40 -17.65 1.29
CA ALA A 103 10.25 -17.30 2.42
C ALA A 103 9.45 -16.94 3.68
N TRP A 104 10.15 -16.95 4.83
CA TRP A 104 9.61 -16.53 6.12
C TRP A 104 10.72 -16.06 7.06
N ALA A 105 10.33 -15.38 8.16
CA ALA A 105 11.27 -15.02 9.24
C ALA A 105 11.86 -16.27 9.89
N ALA A 106 13.19 -16.33 10.01
CA ALA A 106 13.88 -17.47 10.62
C ALA A 106 13.63 -17.54 12.13
N ASP A 107 13.48 -16.38 12.79
CA ASP A 107 13.10 -16.31 14.19
C ASP A 107 11.63 -16.69 14.38
N PRO A 108 11.29 -17.74 15.18
CA PRO A 108 9.93 -18.19 15.38
C PRO A 108 9.03 -17.13 16.04
N ASP A 109 9.53 -16.28 16.94
CA ASP A 109 8.76 -15.24 17.60
C ASP A 109 8.37 -14.14 16.61
N THR A 110 9.31 -13.71 15.77
CA THR A 110 9.02 -12.77 14.68
C THR A 110 7.98 -13.32 13.70
N ARG A 111 8.11 -14.59 13.30
CA ARG A 111 7.16 -15.25 12.41
C ARG A 111 5.77 -15.35 13.02
N PHE A 112 5.68 -15.72 14.29
CA PHE A 112 4.42 -15.85 15.03
C PHE A 112 3.70 -14.51 15.24
N ARG A 113 4.43 -13.47 15.65
CA ARG A 113 3.83 -12.13 15.88
C ARG A 113 3.43 -11.42 14.60
N ALA A 114 4.12 -11.69 13.49
CA ALA A 114 3.79 -11.11 12.20
C ALA A 114 2.46 -11.67 11.64
N ALA A 115 1.96 -11.06 10.61
CA ALA A 115 0.63 -11.41 10.06
C ALA A 115 0.65 -12.59 9.07
N THR A 116 1.82 -13.04 8.63
CA THR A 116 2.03 -14.15 7.68
C THR A 116 3.41 -14.73 7.95
N GLY A 117 4.26 -14.90 6.94
CA GLY A 117 5.63 -15.41 7.11
C GLY A 117 6.60 -14.47 7.84
N GLY A 118 6.23 -13.21 8.07
CA GLY A 118 7.06 -12.25 8.81
C GLY A 118 8.23 -11.63 8.04
N VAL A 119 8.32 -11.84 6.72
CA VAL A 119 9.45 -11.41 5.89
C VAL A 119 9.74 -9.91 6.00
N LEU A 120 8.73 -9.05 5.95
CA LEU A 120 8.94 -7.60 6.03
C LEU A 120 9.48 -7.16 7.39
N THR A 121 8.98 -7.78 8.47
CA THR A 121 9.47 -7.55 9.84
C THR A 121 10.93 -7.99 9.96
N ALA A 122 11.26 -9.20 9.52
CA ALA A 122 12.63 -9.74 9.56
C ALA A 122 13.62 -8.90 8.72
N LEU A 123 13.19 -8.41 7.54
CA LEU A 123 14.03 -7.50 6.73
C LEU A 123 14.26 -6.16 7.43
N GLY A 124 13.23 -5.60 8.09
CA GLY A 124 13.37 -4.38 8.89
C GLY A 124 14.34 -4.57 10.06
N GLN A 125 14.22 -5.69 10.77
CA GLN A 125 15.14 -6.09 11.85
C GLN A 125 16.58 -6.27 11.33
N PHE A 126 16.76 -6.99 10.23
CA PHE A 126 18.08 -7.20 9.61
C PHE A 126 18.76 -5.89 9.22
N LEU A 127 18.02 -4.98 8.60
CA LEU A 127 18.55 -3.68 8.17
C LEU A 127 19.11 -2.87 9.35
N LEU A 128 18.42 -2.88 10.50
CA LEU A 128 18.87 -2.20 11.72
C LEU A 128 20.01 -2.97 12.40
N HIS A 129 19.88 -4.28 12.55
CA HIS A 129 20.91 -5.14 13.17
C HIS A 129 22.25 -5.05 12.45
N SER A 130 22.22 -5.11 11.12
CA SER A 130 23.43 -5.00 10.28
C SER A 130 23.96 -3.58 10.13
N ALA A 131 23.36 -2.60 10.80
CA ALA A 131 23.67 -1.17 10.72
C ALA A 131 23.65 -0.60 9.29
N ARG A 132 22.97 -1.26 8.34
CA ARG A 132 22.76 -0.75 6.98
C ARG A 132 21.87 0.48 6.96
N VAL A 133 20.99 0.60 7.95
CA VAL A 133 20.16 1.78 8.18
C VAL A 133 20.20 2.20 9.66
N ARG A 134 19.87 3.45 9.92
CA ARG A 134 19.69 3.99 11.28
C ARG A 134 18.22 4.06 11.70
N ALA A 135 17.31 3.91 10.75
CA ALA A 135 15.90 3.97 11.02
C ALA A 135 15.09 3.23 9.94
N VAL A 136 13.94 2.72 10.34
CA VAL A 136 12.90 2.15 9.45
C VAL A 136 11.61 2.92 9.68
N LEU A 137 11.08 3.56 8.62
CA LEU A 137 9.75 4.15 8.63
C LEU A 137 8.72 3.09 8.26
N HIS A 138 7.72 2.92 9.09
CA HIS A 138 6.63 1.99 8.85
C HIS A 138 5.35 2.44 9.57
N VAL A 139 4.35 1.57 9.69
CA VAL A 139 3.06 1.85 10.33
C VAL A 139 2.91 1.01 11.57
N GLY A 140 2.47 1.63 12.67
CA GLY A 140 2.09 0.98 13.92
C GLY A 140 0.68 1.35 14.34
N ALA A 141 0.19 0.72 15.41
CA ALA A 141 -1.00 1.18 16.10
C ALA A 141 -0.74 2.53 16.78
N ASP A 142 -1.75 3.36 16.86
CA ASP A 142 -1.70 4.54 17.71
C ASP A 142 -1.88 4.08 19.16
N PRO A 143 -0.97 4.40 20.09
CA PRO A 143 -1.06 3.96 21.48
C PRO A 143 -2.26 4.56 22.22
N ASP A 144 -2.71 5.75 21.83
CA ASP A 144 -3.84 6.43 22.45
C ASP A 144 -5.19 6.02 21.84
N ALA A 145 -5.17 5.55 20.59
CA ALA A 145 -6.32 5.05 19.84
C ALA A 145 -5.96 3.76 19.07
N PRO A 146 -5.87 2.58 19.70
CA PRO A 146 -5.26 1.36 19.15
C PRO A 146 -5.91 0.83 17.87
N MET A 147 -7.16 1.17 17.57
CA MET A 147 -7.81 0.85 16.30
C MET A 147 -7.24 1.69 15.16
N ARG A 148 -6.74 2.89 15.41
CA ARG A 148 -6.14 3.79 14.44
C ARG A 148 -4.68 3.47 14.19
N SER A 149 -4.16 3.93 13.06
CA SER A 149 -2.77 3.72 12.66
C SER A 149 -2.01 5.04 12.61
N ARG A 150 -0.74 5.00 12.96
CA ARG A 150 0.18 6.14 12.79
C ARG A 150 1.47 5.68 12.09
N TRP A 151 2.21 6.61 11.52
CA TRP A 151 3.58 6.35 11.11
C TRP A 151 4.50 6.21 12.33
N VAL A 152 5.47 5.34 12.20
CA VAL A 152 6.45 5.04 13.26
C VAL A 152 7.84 5.00 12.63
N ILE A 153 8.84 5.53 13.34
CA ILE A 153 10.25 5.40 13.00
C ILE A 153 10.90 4.51 14.06
N SER A 154 11.20 3.27 13.67
CA SER A 154 11.91 2.30 14.51
C SER A 154 13.42 2.41 14.32
N ARG A 155 14.17 2.37 15.42
CA ARG A 155 15.64 2.45 15.46
C ARG A 155 16.30 1.20 16.04
N THR A 156 15.50 0.30 16.59
CA THR A 156 15.96 -0.98 17.16
C THR A 156 15.17 -2.14 16.58
N VAL A 157 15.75 -3.33 16.67
CA VAL A 157 15.13 -4.61 16.26
C VAL A 157 13.82 -4.82 16.99
N ASP A 158 13.78 -4.55 18.30
CA ASP A 158 12.62 -4.73 19.15
C ASP A 158 11.48 -3.75 18.79
N GLU A 159 11.81 -2.50 18.46
CA GLU A 159 10.79 -1.53 18.01
C GLU A 159 10.11 -1.98 16.70
N VAL A 160 10.84 -2.61 15.77
CA VAL A 160 10.26 -3.19 14.57
C VAL A 160 9.31 -4.32 14.93
N LEU A 161 9.71 -5.22 15.83
CA LEU A 161 8.93 -6.36 16.27
C LEU A 161 7.65 -5.94 17.02
N CYS A 162 7.74 -4.93 17.89
CA CYS A 162 6.58 -4.39 18.61
C CYS A 162 5.47 -3.88 17.69
N ASN A 163 5.82 -3.46 16.47
CA ASN A 163 4.88 -2.99 15.47
C ASN A 163 4.50 -4.05 14.41
N ALA A 164 4.97 -5.30 14.58
CA ALA A 164 4.70 -6.41 13.66
C ALA A 164 3.22 -6.79 13.68
N GLN A 165 2.47 -6.39 12.66
CA GLN A 165 1.08 -6.76 12.42
C GLN A 165 0.60 -6.22 11.07
N SER A 166 -0.50 -6.74 10.53
CA SER A 166 -1.23 -6.05 9.46
C SER A 166 -2.08 -4.91 10.02
N ARG A 167 -2.09 -3.78 9.33
CA ARG A 167 -2.96 -2.63 9.62
C ARG A 167 -3.81 -2.35 8.39
N TYR A 168 -5.13 -2.52 8.49
CA TYR A 168 -6.06 -2.43 7.34
C TYR A 168 -6.78 -1.08 7.25
N GLY A 169 -6.74 -0.28 8.30
CA GLY A 169 -7.32 1.07 8.32
C GLY A 169 -6.48 2.10 7.57
N PRO A 170 -6.94 3.34 7.53
CA PRO A 170 -6.18 4.46 6.97
C PRO A 170 -4.82 4.61 7.66
N ALA A 171 -3.81 4.96 6.89
CA ALA A 171 -2.46 5.25 7.40
C ALA A 171 -1.72 6.17 6.43
N ALA A 172 -1.06 7.19 6.97
CA ALA A 172 -0.27 8.18 6.23
C ALA A 172 1.24 8.03 6.52
N PRO A 173 1.89 6.92 6.13
CA PRO A 173 3.27 6.67 6.52
C PRO A 173 4.24 7.73 6.03
N LEU A 174 3.98 8.31 4.86
CA LEU A 174 4.88 9.29 4.26
C LEU A 174 4.76 10.70 4.85
N ALA A 175 3.82 10.96 5.76
CA ALA A 175 3.83 12.19 6.57
C ALA A 175 5.06 12.24 7.50
N GLY A 176 5.62 11.08 7.89
CA GLY A 176 6.86 10.99 8.67
C GLY A 176 8.15 11.06 7.84
N LEU A 177 8.07 11.14 6.50
CA LEU A 177 9.25 11.03 5.63
C LEU A 177 10.25 12.19 5.84
N GLU A 178 9.77 13.43 6.00
CA GLU A 178 10.66 14.58 6.22
C GLU A 178 11.49 14.42 7.48
N THR A 179 10.94 13.80 8.53
CA THR A 179 11.69 13.47 9.75
C THR A 179 12.89 12.56 9.46
N LEU A 180 12.73 11.56 8.58
CA LEU A 180 13.85 10.71 8.14
C LEU A 180 14.85 11.46 7.28
N LEU A 181 14.36 12.25 6.33
CA LEU A 181 15.23 13.01 5.43
C LEU A 181 16.09 14.04 6.17
N ALA A 182 15.56 14.57 7.28
CA ALA A 182 16.28 15.51 8.16
C ALA A 182 17.35 14.82 9.03
N MET A 183 17.29 13.49 9.25
CA MET A 183 18.26 12.74 10.07
C MET A 183 19.66 12.65 9.44
N ASP A 184 19.81 12.95 8.17
CA ASP A 184 21.07 12.82 7.39
C ASP A 184 21.75 11.44 7.53
N ALA A 185 20.98 10.36 7.59
CA ALA A 185 21.41 9.00 7.81
C ALA A 185 20.69 8.01 6.88
N PRO A 186 21.29 6.85 6.56
CA PRO A 186 20.63 5.80 5.80
C PRO A 186 19.34 5.29 6.50
N PHE A 187 18.28 5.09 5.73
CA PHE A 187 16.99 4.62 6.22
C PHE A 187 16.33 3.63 5.25
N ALA A 188 15.32 2.93 5.73
CA ALA A 188 14.42 2.10 4.92
C ALA A 188 12.97 2.46 5.19
N VAL A 189 12.09 2.07 4.26
CA VAL A 189 10.65 2.28 4.38
C VAL A 189 9.91 0.97 4.15
N ILE A 190 9.01 0.59 5.06
CA ILE A 190 8.05 -0.51 4.88
C ILE A 190 6.67 0.14 4.74
N CYS A 191 6.05 0.00 3.57
CA CYS A 191 4.86 0.76 3.24
C CYS A 191 3.93 0.04 2.23
N LYS A 192 2.83 0.68 1.86
CA LYS A 192 1.92 0.18 0.82
C LYS A 192 2.55 0.36 -0.59
N PRO A 193 2.14 -0.43 -1.60
CA PRO A 193 2.60 -0.28 -2.98
C PRO A 193 2.46 1.14 -3.54
N CYS A 194 1.36 1.81 -3.26
CA CYS A 194 1.13 3.19 -3.69
C CYS A 194 2.12 4.19 -3.07
N ASP A 195 2.51 3.99 -1.80
CA ASP A 195 3.53 4.80 -1.13
C ASP A 195 4.91 4.55 -1.78
N ALA A 196 5.24 3.30 -2.12
CA ALA A 196 6.47 2.96 -2.83
C ALA A 196 6.54 3.62 -4.21
N GLY A 197 5.42 3.66 -4.95
CA GLY A 197 5.33 4.40 -6.22
C GLY A 197 5.61 5.89 -6.08
N ALA A 198 5.11 6.49 -4.99
CA ALA A 198 5.40 7.90 -4.66
C ALA A 198 6.89 8.12 -4.33
N LEU A 199 7.48 7.26 -3.51
CA LEU A 199 8.93 7.31 -3.17
C LEU A 199 9.82 7.07 -4.39
N TRP A 200 9.42 6.18 -5.31
CA TRP A 200 10.12 5.92 -6.56
C TRP A 200 10.24 7.18 -7.42
N ARG A 201 9.17 7.97 -7.49
CA ARG A 201 9.17 9.25 -8.22
C ARG A 201 9.93 10.33 -7.47
N LEU A 202 9.76 10.43 -6.15
CA LEU A 202 10.46 11.43 -5.32
C LEU A 202 11.99 11.31 -5.43
N ARG A 203 12.54 10.13 -5.64
CA ARG A 203 13.99 9.93 -5.85
C ARG A 203 14.60 10.74 -6.99
N ARG A 204 13.78 11.16 -7.96
CA ARG A 204 14.25 11.94 -9.11
C ARG A 204 14.35 13.42 -8.82
N SER A 205 13.62 13.91 -7.84
CA SER A 205 13.49 15.31 -7.51
C SER A 205 14.10 15.70 -6.15
N ASP A 206 14.29 14.71 -5.25
CA ASP A 206 14.91 14.95 -3.94
C ASP A 206 16.18 14.10 -3.77
N PRO A 207 17.39 14.74 -3.83
CA PRO A 207 18.65 14.02 -3.70
C PRO A 207 18.84 13.35 -2.33
N ARG A 208 18.14 13.79 -1.29
CA ARG A 208 18.18 13.17 0.05
C ARG A 208 17.66 11.73 0.01
N MET A 209 16.84 11.39 -0.98
CA MET A 209 16.34 10.02 -1.20
C MET A 209 17.43 9.02 -1.61
N THR A 210 18.65 9.43 -1.91
CA THR A 210 19.80 8.53 -2.10
C THR A 210 20.11 7.73 -0.84
N ARG A 211 19.75 8.26 0.35
CA ARG A 211 19.89 7.59 1.65
C ARG A 211 18.82 6.53 1.92
N CYS A 212 17.76 6.47 1.11
CA CYS A 212 16.77 5.41 1.22
C CYS A 212 17.34 4.10 0.65
N VAL A 213 17.83 3.23 1.55
CA VAL A 213 18.51 1.97 1.23
C VAL A 213 17.55 0.95 0.63
N ALA A 214 16.34 0.85 1.16
CA ALA A 214 15.32 -0.10 0.70
C ALA A 214 13.89 0.45 0.85
N VAL A 215 13.05 0.11 -0.12
CA VAL A 215 11.60 0.26 -0.06
C VAL A 215 10.97 -1.13 -0.12
N LEU A 216 10.34 -1.54 0.97
CA LEU A 216 9.75 -2.85 1.17
C LEU A 216 8.22 -2.71 1.24
N VAL A 217 7.48 -3.59 0.59
CA VAL A 217 6.01 -3.49 0.55
C VAL A 217 5.33 -4.83 0.77
N MET A 218 4.13 -4.79 1.34
CA MET A 218 3.19 -5.92 1.27
C MET A 218 2.42 -5.88 -0.05
N VAL A 219 2.01 -7.03 -0.59
CA VAL A 219 0.95 -7.10 -1.59
C VAL A 219 -0.37 -6.69 -0.93
N CYS A 220 -1.09 -5.73 -1.52
CA CYS A 220 -2.13 -4.97 -0.86
C CYS A 220 -3.54 -5.29 -1.37
N GLY A 221 -4.42 -5.73 -0.48
CA GLY A 221 -5.86 -5.91 -0.79
C GLY A 221 -6.62 -4.59 -0.98
N GLY A 222 -6.17 -3.53 -0.33
CA GLY A 222 -6.77 -2.20 -0.27
C GLY A 222 -6.81 -1.67 1.16
N ALA A 223 -6.95 -0.35 1.33
CA ALA A 223 -7.14 0.27 2.62
C ALA A 223 -8.65 0.47 2.88
N SER A 224 -9.15 -0.07 3.99
CA SER A 224 -10.52 0.17 4.44
C SER A 224 -10.65 1.58 5.02
N GLU A 225 -11.86 2.12 4.96
CA GLU A 225 -12.24 3.25 5.80
C GLU A 225 -12.32 2.80 7.27
N LEU A 226 -12.15 3.72 8.20
CA LEU A 226 -12.21 3.43 9.64
C LEU A 226 -13.56 2.82 10.04
N GLY A 227 -14.64 3.22 9.36
CA GLY A 227 -16.00 2.72 9.58
C GLY A 227 -16.17 1.20 9.50
N LYS A 228 -15.24 0.44 8.84
CA LYS A 228 -15.25 -1.03 8.92
C LYS A 228 -14.93 -1.50 10.33
N SER A 229 -13.87 -0.98 10.94
CA SER A 229 -13.49 -1.35 12.31
C SER A 229 -14.48 -0.83 13.34
N GLN A 230 -15.01 0.38 13.14
CA GLN A 230 -16.08 0.92 13.99
C GLN A 230 -17.35 0.06 13.97
N SER A 231 -17.72 -0.49 12.82
CA SER A 231 -18.87 -1.41 12.76
C SER A 231 -18.66 -2.71 13.54
N VAL A 232 -17.42 -3.18 13.64
CA VAL A 232 -17.07 -4.34 14.49
C VAL A 232 -17.20 -3.98 15.96
N LEU A 233 -16.69 -2.82 16.38
CA LEU A 233 -16.84 -2.37 17.77
C LEU A 233 -18.31 -2.19 18.14
N ALA A 234 -19.11 -1.57 17.28
CA ALA A 234 -20.55 -1.38 17.52
C ALA A 234 -21.29 -2.73 17.67
N ALA A 235 -20.92 -3.75 16.88
CA ALA A 235 -21.50 -5.09 16.99
C ALA A 235 -21.14 -5.78 18.34
N LEU A 236 -20.00 -5.42 18.95
CA LEU A 236 -19.54 -5.93 20.23
C LEU A 236 -19.99 -5.05 21.43
N GLY A 237 -20.66 -3.92 21.17
CA GLY A 237 -21.05 -2.95 22.20
C GLY A 237 -19.86 -2.28 22.88
N ILE A 238 -18.83 -1.93 22.09
CA ILE A 238 -17.57 -1.30 22.55
C ILE A 238 -17.44 0.06 21.88
N GLU A 239 -17.13 1.10 22.67
CA GLU A 239 -16.73 2.41 22.17
C GLU A 239 -15.21 2.45 21.90
N GLU A 240 -14.76 3.27 20.95
CA GLU A 240 -13.34 3.35 20.54
C GLU A 240 -12.43 3.75 21.72
N GLU A 241 -12.91 4.60 22.61
CA GLU A 241 -12.22 5.12 23.79
C GLU A 241 -11.98 4.06 24.87
N GLU A 242 -12.75 2.97 24.87
CA GLU A 242 -12.58 1.86 25.82
C GLU A 242 -11.39 0.96 25.45
N LEU A 243 -10.86 1.07 24.22
CA LEU A 243 -9.83 0.17 23.72
C LEU A 243 -8.49 0.33 24.42
N SER A 244 -7.87 -0.80 24.78
CA SER A 244 -6.46 -0.91 25.13
C SER A 244 -5.65 -1.61 24.03
N LEU A 245 -6.30 -2.47 23.22
CA LEU A 245 -5.69 -3.15 22.07
C LEU A 245 -6.70 -3.31 20.94
N PHE A 246 -6.23 -3.06 19.70
CA PHE A 246 -6.92 -3.51 18.49
C PHE A 246 -5.89 -4.04 17.49
N ARG A 247 -5.76 -5.36 17.41
CA ARG A 247 -4.87 -6.03 16.46
C ARG A 247 -5.70 -6.70 15.38
N TYR A 248 -5.45 -6.35 14.13
CA TYR A 248 -6.19 -6.92 13.01
C TYR A 248 -5.75 -8.36 12.67
N ARG A 249 -4.45 -8.65 12.75
CA ARG A 249 -3.83 -9.96 12.46
C ARG A 249 -2.48 -10.07 13.16
N GLY A 250 -1.94 -11.27 13.15
CA GLY A 250 -0.71 -11.66 13.81
C GLY A 250 -0.99 -12.65 14.94
N TYR A 251 0.06 -13.21 15.50
CA TYR A 251 -0.02 -14.27 16.50
C TYR A 251 -0.68 -15.53 15.93
N GLY A 252 -0.09 -16.02 14.82
CA GLY A 252 -0.55 -17.12 14.00
C GLY A 252 -0.88 -16.67 12.57
N ASN A 253 -1.16 -17.60 11.68
CA ASN A 253 -1.52 -17.37 10.29
C ASN A 253 -2.75 -18.19 9.88
N PRO A 254 -3.88 -17.55 9.52
CA PRO A 254 -4.07 -16.13 9.26
C PRO A 254 -4.01 -15.20 10.48
N GLY A 255 -4.09 -15.73 11.68
CA GLY A 255 -4.15 -15.00 12.93
C GLY A 255 -5.48 -14.30 13.17
N LYS A 256 -5.94 -14.30 14.41
CA LYS A 256 -7.22 -13.71 14.79
C LYS A 256 -7.11 -12.19 14.92
N THR A 257 -8.24 -11.50 14.67
CA THR A 257 -8.40 -10.14 15.17
C THR A 257 -8.58 -10.21 16.69
N ARG A 258 -7.75 -9.47 17.43
CA ARG A 258 -7.79 -9.38 18.88
C ARG A 258 -8.15 -7.97 19.31
N ILE A 259 -9.17 -7.85 20.16
CA ILE A 259 -9.69 -6.59 20.71
C ILE A 259 -9.66 -6.71 22.23
N GLU A 260 -9.07 -5.74 22.92
CA GLU A 260 -9.06 -5.67 24.39
C GLU A 260 -9.51 -4.28 24.83
N THR A 261 -10.23 -4.23 25.93
CA THR A 261 -10.69 -2.98 26.55
C THR A 261 -9.93 -2.70 27.85
N ARG A 262 -9.94 -1.46 28.28
CA ARG A 262 -9.25 -0.99 29.51
C ARG A 262 -9.82 -1.60 30.77
N ASP A 263 -11.09 -2.04 30.75
CA ASP A 263 -11.76 -2.75 31.84
C ASP A 263 -11.49 -4.26 31.86
N GLY A 264 -10.66 -4.78 30.93
CA GLY A 264 -10.20 -6.16 30.89
C GLY A 264 -11.05 -7.12 30.06
N ARG A 265 -12.10 -6.67 29.35
CA ARG A 265 -12.81 -7.52 28.39
C ARG A 265 -11.90 -7.82 27.21
N ALA A 266 -11.99 -9.03 26.65
CA ALA A 266 -11.20 -9.45 25.51
C ALA A 266 -12.07 -10.23 24.51
N PHE A 267 -11.88 -9.95 23.21
CA PHE A 267 -12.63 -10.54 22.13
C PHE A 267 -11.68 -11.03 21.03
N GLU A 268 -12.03 -12.13 20.41
CA GLU A 268 -11.32 -12.68 19.25
C GLU A 268 -12.31 -12.94 18.13
N LEU A 269 -11.97 -12.52 16.92
CA LEU A 269 -12.70 -12.80 15.69
C LEU A 269 -11.81 -13.63 14.78
N SER A 270 -12.37 -14.64 14.13
CA SER A 270 -11.65 -15.37 13.09
C SER A 270 -11.33 -14.44 11.90
N TYR A 271 -10.40 -14.86 11.05
CA TYR A 271 -10.12 -14.12 9.82
C TYR A 271 -11.38 -14.00 8.96
N GLN A 272 -12.18 -15.07 8.87
CA GLN A 272 -13.44 -15.07 8.14
C GLN A 272 -14.46 -14.08 8.73
N ASP A 273 -14.70 -14.12 10.02
CA ASP A 273 -15.64 -13.19 10.68
C ASP A 273 -15.29 -11.71 10.42
N MET A 274 -14.00 -11.41 10.34
CA MET A 274 -13.53 -10.05 10.08
C MET A 274 -13.62 -9.66 8.60
N TRP A 275 -13.39 -10.60 7.65
CA TRP A 275 -13.11 -10.23 6.26
C TRP A 275 -14.02 -10.87 5.20
N ASP A 276 -14.90 -11.85 5.51
CA ASP A 276 -15.72 -12.54 4.50
C ASP A 276 -16.77 -11.65 3.85
N ASP A 277 -17.29 -10.63 4.55
CA ASP A 277 -18.21 -9.70 3.93
C ASP A 277 -17.47 -8.57 3.19
N GLU A 278 -17.10 -8.83 1.93
CA GLU A 278 -16.45 -7.84 1.05
C GLU A 278 -17.27 -6.55 0.90
N LYS A 279 -18.60 -6.60 1.04
CA LYS A 279 -19.47 -5.41 0.92
C LYS A 279 -19.28 -4.49 2.13
N ALA A 280 -19.02 -5.05 3.30
CA ALA A 280 -18.74 -4.31 4.53
C ALA A 280 -17.31 -3.77 4.61
N TRP A 281 -16.40 -4.13 3.70
CA TRP A 281 -15.00 -3.67 3.75
C TRP A 281 -14.83 -2.17 3.58
N ARG A 282 -15.79 -1.49 2.98
CA ARG A 282 -15.72 -0.02 2.76
C ARG A 282 -14.37 0.45 2.23
N LEU A 283 -13.88 -0.23 1.18
CA LEU A 283 -12.61 0.15 0.56
C LEU A 283 -12.69 1.56 -0.04
N GLN A 284 -11.64 2.33 0.17
CA GLN A 284 -11.49 3.66 -0.42
C GLN A 284 -11.60 3.58 -1.95
N SER A 285 -12.20 4.61 -2.57
CA SER A 285 -12.48 4.65 -4.01
C SER A 285 -11.22 4.41 -4.85
N ARG A 286 -10.09 5.02 -4.45
CA ARG A 286 -8.80 4.83 -5.12
C ARG A 286 -8.32 3.38 -5.10
N CYS A 287 -8.60 2.61 -4.04
CA CYS A 287 -8.23 1.20 -3.94
C CYS A 287 -9.03 0.32 -4.91
N LYS A 288 -10.26 0.69 -5.25
CA LYS A 288 -11.10 -0.02 -6.24
C LYS A 288 -10.58 0.13 -7.68
N VAL A 289 -9.80 1.18 -7.94
CA VAL A 289 -9.16 1.48 -9.23
C VAL A 289 -7.63 1.56 -9.09
N CYS A 290 -7.05 0.72 -8.24
CA CYS A 290 -5.62 0.72 -7.94
C CYS A 290 -4.78 0.17 -9.11
N PRO A 291 -3.85 0.94 -9.69
CA PRO A 291 -2.99 0.48 -10.78
C PRO A 291 -1.85 -0.43 -10.33
N ASP A 292 -1.40 -0.27 -9.08
CA ASP A 292 -0.34 -1.07 -8.51
C ASP A 292 -0.70 -1.46 -7.06
N ALA A 293 -1.14 -2.68 -6.89
CA ALA A 293 -1.40 -3.28 -5.58
C ALA A 293 -0.32 -4.31 -5.20
N ILE A 294 0.68 -4.51 -6.04
CA ILE A 294 1.71 -5.55 -5.93
C ILE A 294 3.12 -4.99 -5.76
N GLY A 295 3.25 -3.65 -5.70
CA GLY A 295 4.52 -2.98 -5.41
C GLY A 295 5.54 -3.02 -6.52
N GLU A 296 5.16 -2.70 -7.75
CA GLU A 296 6.07 -2.73 -8.91
C GLU A 296 7.21 -1.71 -8.84
N ALA A 297 7.07 -0.70 -7.99
CA ALA A 297 8.12 0.31 -7.75
C ALA A 297 9.06 -0.04 -6.56
N ALA A 298 8.71 -1.03 -5.75
CA ALA A 298 9.48 -1.43 -4.55
C ALA A 298 10.78 -2.16 -4.89
N ASP A 299 11.63 -2.39 -3.89
CA ASP A 299 12.80 -3.25 -4.02
C ASP A 299 12.44 -4.72 -3.76
N ILE A 300 11.58 -4.95 -2.74
CA ILE A 300 11.04 -6.25 -2.38
C ILE A 300 9.55 -6.09 -2.08
N ALA A 301 8.72 -7.00 -2.60
CA ALA A 301 7.31 -7.11 -2.26
C ALA A 301 7.03 -8.49 -1.66
N ALA A 302 6.26 -8.55 -0.56
CA ALA A 302 5.87 -9.79 0.10
C ALA A 302 4.35 -10.00 -0.02
N ALA A 303 3.96 -11.12 -0.59
CA ALA A 303 2.56 -11.56 -0.71
C ALA A 303 2.24 -12.61 0.37
N ASP A 304 1.03 -12.59 0.87
CA ASP A 304 0.50 -13.72 1.60
C ASP A 304 0.35 -14.91 0.63
N ILE A 305 0.81 -16.09 1.01
CA ILE A 305 0.54 -17.33 0.29
C ILE A 305 -0.15 -18.30 1.23
N TRP A 306 -1.23 -18.89 0.74
CA TRP A 306 -2.06 -19.78 1.53
C TRP A 306 -1.96 -21.19 0.97
N PRO A 307 -1.70 -22.21 1.79
CA PRO A 307 -1.88 -23.59 1.36
C PRO A 307 -3.30 -23.77 0.80
N GLY A 308 -3.40 -24.23 -0.46
CA GLY A 308 -4.70 -24.39 -1.12
C GLY A 308 -5.37 -23.10 -1.62
N GLY A 309 -4.66 -21.96 -1.61
CA GLY A 309 -5.13 -20.69 -2.20
C GLY A 309 -6.08 -19.85 -1.35
N GLY A 310 -6.32 -20.22 -0.10
CA GLY A 310 -7.14 -19.47 0.85
C GLY A 310 -6.74 -19.71 2.30
N PRO A 311 -7.09 -18.81 3.23
CA PRO A 311 -6.75 -18.92 4.65
C PRO A 311 -7.68 -19.96 5.32
N VAL A 312 -7.29 -21.23 5.29
CA VAL A 312 -8.02 -22.33 5.93
C VAL A 312 -7.25 -22.85 7.14
N GLY A 313 -7.71 -22.50 8.34
CA GLY A 313 -7.06 -22.90 9.58
C GLY A 313 -5.81 -22.08 9.91
N GLU A 314 -5.10 -22.49 10.95
CA GLU A 314 -3.87 -21.86 11.41
C GLU A 314 -2.67 -22.66 10.93
N ASP A 315 -1.68 -21.98 10.37
CA ASP A 315 -0.40 -22.58 9.96
C ASP A 315 0.78 -21.66 10.35
N ALA A 316 2.00 -22.09 10.04
CA ALA A 316 3.18 -21.33 10.40
C ALA A 316 3.37 -20.04 9.57
N GLY A 317 2.60 -19.84 8.50
CA GLY A 317 2.67 -18.69 7.61
C GLY A 317 3.90 -18.66 6.69
N PHE A 318 3.67 -18.26 5.45
CA PHE A 318 4.70 -18.07 4.41
C PHE A 318 4.43 -16.83 3.59
N ASN A 319 5.47 -16.22 3.03
CA ASN A 319 5.34 -15.18 2.04
C ASN A 319 5.87 -15.64 0.67
N GLY A 320 5.15 -15.31 -0.38
CA GLY A 320 5.70 -15.26 -1.74
C GLY A 320 6.42 -13.92 -1.92
N VAL A 321 7.73 -13.96 -2.05
CA VAL A 321 8.57 -12.76 -2.09
C VAL A 321 8.97 -12.45 -3.52
N LEU A 322 8.57 -11.28 -4.02
CA LEU A 322 9.04 -10.74 -5.31
C LEU A 322 10.22 -9.80 -5.04
N VAL A 323 11.41 -10.22 -5.41
CA VAL A 323 12.62 -9.40 -5.39
C VAL A 323 12.73 -8.68 -6.73
N ARG A 324 12.64 -7.34 -6.74
CA ARG A 324 12.46 -6.55 -7.97
C ARG A 324 13.70 -5.83 -8.45
N SER A 325 14.61 -5.46 -7.56
CA SER A 325 15.81 -4.68 -7.91
C SER A 325 17.09 -5.42 -7.53
N SER A 326 18.22 -5.04 -8.14
CA SER A 326 19.53 -5.59 -7.79
C SER A 326 19.87 -5.38 -6.31
N ARG A 327 19.58 -4.18 -5.77
CA ARG A 327 19.78 -3.92 -4.34
C ARG A 327 18.83 -4.71 -3.44
N GLY A 328 17.58 -4.94 -3.90
CA GLY A 328 16.63 -5.83 -3.24
C GLY A 328 17.14 -7.27 -3.20
N LEU A 329 17.75 -7.75 -4.29
CA LEU A 329 18.35 -9.09 -4.34
C LEU A 329 19.53 -9.19 -3.35
N SER A 330 20.46 -8.25 -3.38
CA SER A 330 21.60 -8.22 -2.43
C SER A 330 21.13 -8.11 -0.97
N LEU A 331 20.04 -7.39 -0.70
CA LEU A 331 19.45 -7.29 0.63
C LEU A 331 18.83 -8.61 1.08
N PHE A 332 18.04 -9.25 0.20
CA PHE A 332 17.38 -10.51 0.48
C PHE A 332 18.38 -11.63 0.77
N ASP A 333 19.36 -11.79 -0.13
CA ASP A 333 20.39 -12.82 0.00
C ASP A 333 21.22 -12.62 1.28
N ALA A 334 21.60 -11.38 1.60
CA ALA A 334 22.31 -11.07 2.85
C ALA A 334 21.46 -11.34 4.11
N ALA A 335 20.14 -11.13 4.05
CA ALA A 335 19.27 -11.44 5.19
C ALA A 335 19.09 -12.96 5.38
N VAL A 336 19.10 -13.74 4.30
CA VAL A 336 19.12 -15.21 4.36
C VAL A 336 20.45 -15.70 4.92
N GLU A 337 21.57 -15.21 4.41
CA GLU A 337 22.93 -15.57 4.87
C GLU A 337 23.12 -15.26 6.36
N ALA A 338 22.59 -14.12 6.82
CA ALA A 338 22.66 -13.72 8.23
C ALA A 338 21.63 -14.43 9.14
N GLY A 339 20.81 -15.34 8.62
CA GLY A 339 19.84 -16.11 9.40
C GLY A 339 18.61 -15.33 9.87
N PHE A 340 18.26 -14.21 9.22
CA PHE A 340 17.01 -13.49 9.48
C PHE A 340 15.84 -14.03 8.66
N LEU A 341 16.11 -14.61 7.50
CA LEU A 341 15.13 -15.23 6.63
C LEU A 341 15.49 -16.68 6.32
N ILE A 342 14.47 -17.50 6.14
CA ILE A 342 14.57 -18.81 5.50
C ILE A 342 13.84 -18.68 4.16
N ALA A 343 14.51 -19.14 3.09
CA ALA A 343 13.96 -19.25 1.75
C ALA A 343 14.15 -20.68 1.27
N ASP A 344 13.08 -21.35 0.82
CA ASP A 344 13.14 -22.79 0.52
C ASP A 344 12.73 -23.16 -0.90
N GLU A 345 11.80 -22.46 -1.52
CA GLU A 345 11.24 -22.86 -2.81
C GLU A 345 11.19 -21.69 -3.78
N GLU A 346 11.82 -21.86 -4.95
CA GLU A 346 11.64 -20.93 -6.06
C GLU A 346 10.21 -21.02 -6.59
N MET A 347 9.59 -19.86 -6.79
CA MET A 347 8.24 -19.73 -7.29
C MET A 347 8.23 -19.07 -8.67
N SER A 348 7.19 -19.36 -9.43
CA SER A 348 6.90 -18.67 -10.70
C SER A 348 5.81 -17.59 -10.52
N ALA A 349 5.67 -16.73 -11.52
CA ALA A 349 4.54 -15.79 -11.59
C ALA A 349 3.19 -16.51 -11.58
N ARG A 350 3.11 -17.73 -12.16
CA ARG A 350 1.91 -18.56 -12.15
C ARG A 350 1.51 -19.06 -10.75
N ASP A 351 2.50 -19.37 -9.91
CA ASP A 351 2.22 -19.76 -8.53
C ASP A 351 1.62 -18.58 -7.75
N LEU A 352 2.09 -17.37 -8.01
CA LEU A 352 1.47 -16.17 -7.46
C LEU A 352 0.07 -15.91 -7.99
N ASP A 353 -0.23 -16.22 -9.26
CA ASP A 353 -1.59 -16.15 -9.81
C ASP A 353 -2.56 -17.02 -9.03
N ILE A 354 -2.12 -18.22 -8.64
CA ILE A 354 -2.91 -19.18 -7.85
C ILE A 354 -3.11 -18.65 -6.42
N CYS A 355 -2.05 -18.14 -5.79
CA CYS A 355 -2.11 -17.66 -4.40
C CYS A 355 -2.85 -16.30 -4.28
N GLN A 356 -2.85 -15.48 -5.32
CA GLN A 356 -3.35 -14.09 -5.29
C GLN A 356 -4.29 -13.79 -6.48
N PRO A 357 -5.32 -14.60 -6.76
CA PRO A 357 -6.16 -14.47 -7.96
C PRO A 357 -6.93 -13.14 -8.02
N HIS A 358 -7.21 -12.54 -6.85
CA HIS A 358 -7.87 -11.24 -6.77
C HIS A 358 -6.96 -10.09 -7.29
N GLN A 359 -5.64 -10.19 -7.11
CA GLN A 359 -4.70 -9.20 -7.67
C GLN A 359 -4.65 -9.29 -9.19
N VAL A 360 -4.65 -10.52 -9.73
CA VAL A 360 -4.71 -10.78 -11.17
C VAL A 360 -5.97 -10.15 -11.76
N ARG A 361 -7.15 -10.46 -11.19
CA ARG A 361 -8.43 -9.88 -11.65
C ARG A 361 -8.46 -8.36 -11.57
N LYS A 362 -7.93 -7.80 -10.46
CA LYS A 362 -7.86 -6.35 -10.24
C LYS A 362 -7.03 -5.66 -11.33
N LYS A 363 -5.84 -6.20 -11.61
CA LYS A 363 -4.89 -5.64 -12.58
C LYS A 363 -5.44 -5.73 -14.01
N ARG A 364 -5.99 -6.89 -14.40
CA ARG A 364 -6.55 -7.12 -15.73
C ARG A 364 -7.72 -6.17 -16.02
N GLY A 365 -8.68 -6.02 -15.11
CA GLY A 365 -9.86 -5.17 -15.31
C GLY A 365 -9.60 -3.66 -15.18
N LEU A 366 -8.35 -3.23 -14.90
CA LEU A 366 -8.11 -1.84 -14.56
C LEU A 366 -8.30 -0.86 -15.71
N ARG A 367 -7.83 -1.22 -16.92
CA ARG A 367 -7.94 -0.33 -18.08
C ARG A 367 -9.41 -0.09 -18.44
N ALA A 368 -10.23 -1.12 -18.39
CA ALA A 368 -11.68 -1.00 -18.59
C ALA A 368 -12.33 -0.10 -17.52
N ARG A 369 -11.90 -0.20 -16.25
CA ARG A 369 -12.36 0.70 -15.18
C ARG A 369 -11.96 2.15 -15.45
N PHE A 370 -10.74 2.42 -15.90
CA PHE A 370 -10.29 3.76 -16.26
C PHE A 370 -11.09 4.33 -17.44
N GLN A 371 -11.42 3.49 -18.42
CA GLN A 371 -12.31 3.89 -19.50
C GLN A 371 -13.68 4.30 -18.96
N GLY A 372 -14.31 3.50 -18.09
CA GLY A 372 -15.58 3.84 -17.46
C GLY A 372 -15.53 5.13 -16.63
N MET A 373 -14.40 5.42 -15.94
CA MET A 373 -14.20 6.70 -15.26
C MET A 373 -14.17 7.87 -16.25
N SER A 374 -13.38 7.75 -17.32
CA SER A 374 -13.24 8.80 -18.34
C SER A 374 -14.57 9.07 -19.06
N GLU A 375 -15.35 8.05 -19.39
CA GLU A 375 -16.70 8.17 -19.99
C GLU A 375 -17.70 8.88 -19.07
N ALA A 376 -17.52 8.74 -17.75
CA ALA A 376 -18.29 9.48 -16.75
C ALA A 376 -17.73 10.88 -16.44
N GLY A 377 -16.71 11.34 -17.16
CA GLY A 377 -16.10 12.67 -17.00
C GLY A 377 -15.15 12.78 -15.81
N ALA A 378 -14.78 11.68 -15.16
CA ALA A 378 -13.82 11.70 -14.04
C ALA A 378 -12.37 11.56 -14.54
N PRO A 379 -11.41 12.26 -13.92
CA PRO A 379 -9.99 12.09 -14.23
C PRO A 379 -9.49 10.72 -13.75
N VAL A 380 -8.45 10.21 -14.43
CA VAL A 380 -7.76 8.97 -14.05
C VAL A 380 -6.27 9.26 -13.78
N PRO A 381 -5.62 8.49 -12.91
CA PRO A 381 -4.17 8.62 -12.72
C PRO A 381 -3.42 8.32 -14.01
N ARG A 382 -2.36 9.08 -14.29
CA ARG A 382 -1.42 8.73 -15.35
C ARG A 382 -0.69 7.45 -14.94
N THR A 383 -0.55 6.50 -15.87
CA THR A 383 0.15 5.24 -15.62
C THR A 383 1.38 5.09 -16.52
N VAL A 384 2.49 4.64 -15.93
CA VAL A 384 3.77 4.46 -16.63
C VAL A 384 4.31 3.06 -16.34
N ASN A 385 4.73 2.32 -17.35
CA ASN A 385 5.32 0.97 -17.26
C ASN A 385 4.44 -0.12 -16.64
N LEU A 386 3.12 0.08 -16.53
CA LEU A 386 2.19 -0.87 -15.90
C LEU A 386 1.57 -1.89 -16.87
N ARG A 387 1.94 -1.87 -18.14
CA ARG A 387 1.55 -2.85 -19.19
C ARG A 387 0.04 -3.04 -19.39
N LEU A 388 -0.78 -2.07 -18.95
CA LEU A 388 -2.25 -2.20 -18.93
C LEU A 388 -2.87 -2.46 -20.30
N SER A 389 -2.29 -1.93 -21.37
CA SER A 389 -2.78 -2.15 -22.72
C SER A 389 -2.55 -3.61 -23.17
N ALA A 390 -1.38 -4.17 -22.87
CA ALA A 390 -1.07 -5.57 -23.20
C ALA A 390 -1.95 -6.54 -22.38
N LEU A 391 -2.23 -6.22 -21.12
CA LEU A 391 -3.15 -7.01 -20.29
C LEU A 391 -4.56 -7.02 -20.88
N GLN A 392 -5.09 -5.87 -21.28
CA GLN A 392 -6.45 -5.77 -21.81
C GLN A 392 -6.63 -6.58 -23.11
N SER A 393 -5.63 -6.61 -23.99
CA SER A 393 -5.74 -7.37 -25.25
C SER A 393 -5.88 -8.89 -25.07
N SER A 394 -5.60 -9.40 -23.88
CA SER A 394 -5.75 -10.82 -23.52
C SER A 394 -6.94 -11.11 -22.58
N ASN A 395 -7.77 -10.11 -22.29
CA ASN A 395 -8.94 -10.26 -21.42
C ASN A 395 -10.15 -10.81 -22.15
N ASP A 396 -11.09 -11.35 -21.37
CA ASP A 396 -12.45 -11.59 -21.81
C ASP A 396 -13.18 -10.25 -22.06
N PRO A 397 -13.69 -10.00 -23.28
CA PRO A 397 -14.38 -8.76 -23.60
C PRO A 397 -15.62 -8.46 -22.72
N GLU A 398 -16.36 -9.50 -22.31
CA GLU A 398 -17.52 -9.33 -21.45
C GLU A 398 -17.10 -8.92 -20.03
N ALA A 399 -16.00 -9.45 -19.50
CA ALA A 399 -15.46 -9.05 -18.21
C ALA A 399 -14.98 -7.59 -18.22
N ASP A 400 -14.34 -7.16 -19.31
CA ASP A 400 -13.92 -5.77 -19.49
C ASP A 400 -15.15 -4.84 -19.61
N GLU A 401 -16.19 -5.23 -20.37
CA GLU A 401 -17.40 -4.44 -20.47
C GLU A 401 -18.12 -4.30 -19.12
N ARG A 402 -18.23 -5.39 -18.33
CA ARG A 402 -18.80 -5.33 -16.97
C ARG A 402 -17.98 -4.42 -16.06
N ALA A 403 -16.66 -4.46 -16.15
CA ALA A 403 -15.76 -3.61 -15.35
C ALA A 403 -15.88 -2.13 -15.72
N ARG A 404 -15.97 -1.83 -17.04
CA ARG A 404 -16.14 -0.50 -17.60
C ARG A 404 -17.46 0.11 -17.16
N GLU A 405 -18.57 -0.56 -17.50
CA GLU A 405 -19.92 -0.06 -17.24
C GLU A 405 -20.21 0.07 -15.74
N GLY A 406 -19.84 -0.95 -14.95
CA GLY A 406 -19.99 -0.90 -13.50
C GLY A 406 -19.20 0.25 -12.86
N THR A 407 -18.06 0.64 -13.43
CA THR A 407 -17.29 1.79 -12.93
C THR A 407 -17.92 3.11 -13.38
N ARG A 408 -18.35 3.22 -14.65
CA ARG A 408 -19.05 4.38 -15.19
C ARG A 408 -20.27 4.74 -14.35
N VAL A 409 -21.10 3.75 -14.04
CA VAL A 409 -22.31 3.93 -13.22
C VAL A 409 -21.96 4.42 -11.81
N ARG A 410 -20.97 3.82 -11.14
CA ARG A 410 -20.56 4.23 -9.78
C ARG A 410 -20.02 5.66 -9.75
N VAL A 411 -19.26 6.07 -10.76
CA VAL A 411 -18.77 7.45 -10.88
C VAL A 411 -19.94 8.41 -11.11
N ALA A 412 -20.86 8.10 -12.03
CA ALA A 412 -22.05 8.92 -12.29
C ALA A 412 -22.95 9.07 -11.05
N GLN A 413 -23.02 8.04 -10.20
CA GLN A 413 -23.69 8.08 -8.89
C GLN A 413 -22.94 8.88 -7.82
N GLY A 414 -21.80 9.47 -8.13
CA GLY A 414 -21.00 10.26 -7.18
C GLY A 414 -20.22 9.45 -6.14
N ARG A 415 -20.12 8.11 -6.29
CA ARG A 415 -19.45 7.25 -5.30
C ARG A 415 -17.92 7.47 -5.20
N PHE A 416 -17.34 8.26 -6.10
CA PHE A 416 -15.94 8.68 -6.08
C PHE A 416 -15.77 10.10 -5.57
N ARG A 417 -16.85 10.84 -5.30
CA ARG A 417 -16.78 12.23 -4.84
C ARG A 417 -16.40 12.29 -3.37
N GLU A 418 -15.46 13.17 -3.06
CA GLU A 418 -15.03 13.47 -1.70
C GLU A 418 -14.93 14.98 -1.51
N SER A 419 -15.14 15.45 -0.28
CA SER A 419 -14.96 16.86 0.09
C SER A 419 -13.46 17.19 0.17
N PHE A 420 -13.09 18.37 -0.26
CA PHE A 420 -11.74 18.91 -0.11
C PHE A 420 -11.75 20.06 0.91
N SER A 421 -10.91 19.96 1.93
CA SER A 421 -10.85 20.93 3.01
C SER A 421 -9.71 21.92 2.81
N VAL A 422 -10.01 23.21 3.01
CA VAL A 422 -9.06 24.30 3.02
C VAL A 422 -9.17 25.00 4.37
N THR A 423 -8.05 25.18 5.07
CA THR A 423 -8.03 26.05 6.26
C THR A 423 -8.07 27.51 5.79
N LYS A 424 -8.99 28.28 6.37
CA LYS A 424 -8.87 29.74 6.39
C LYS A 424 -8.11 30.06 7.67
N ASP A 425 -6.96 30.72 7.53
CA ASP A 425 -6.26 31.31 8.67
C ASP A 425 -7.17 32.32 9.39
#